data_8e46137f2919d1d98eba2e8866b699fc
#
_entry.id   8e46137f2919d1d98eba2e8866b699fc
#
_cell.length_a   1.000
_cell.length_b   1.000
_cell.length_c   1.000
_cell.angle_alpha   90.00
_cell.angle_beta   90.00
_cell.angle_gamma   90.00
#
_symmetry.space_group_name_H-M   'P 1'
#
loop_
_entity.id
_entity.type
_entity.pdbx_description
1 polymer ?
#
loop_
_entity_poly.entity_id
_entity_poly.type
_entity_poly.pdbx_seq_one_letter_code
_entity_poly.pdbx_strand_id
1 'polypeptide(L)'
;MRNHRNLHKDESGMAVVEAAIILPLCIIMVIAVYYAAIFMAQQANLQANLQNSVVYFKNVESDNYVELDSRMTYDHASGTVKANSAITMETPKYMFPYRSVFSKWNGGVKNKFTSFFRSMCGHMFFDTGDNIKLTVPSMNNYIVYKCLTVHATQTVKPAISLAMVGLPDEFEISASARITVTNPDELIHNIDFVIDILEDTKLGQMAGELAGKVQELYQKFTGLWGDN
;
A
#
# COMPACT_ATOMS: atom_id res chain seq x y z
N MET A 1 -71.08 -12.62 -33.25
CA MET A 1 -69.74 -12.11 -33.57
C MET A 1 -69.19 -11.43 -32.33
N ARG A 2 -68.35 -12.13 -31.54
CA ARG A 2 -67.76 -11.61 -30.30
C ARG A 2 -66.47 -10.76 -30.61
N ASN A 3 -66.44 -9.56 -30.09
CA ASN A 3 -65.47 -8.49 -30.36
C ASN A 3 -64.06 -8.92 -30.08
N HIS A 4 -63.30 -9.42 -31.04
CA HIS A 4 -61.86 -9.66 -30.94
C HIS A 4 -61.00 -8.37 -30.75
N ARG A 5 -61.61 -7.17 -30.86
CA ARG A 5 -60.90 -5.88 -30.73
C ARG A 5 -60.56 -5.49 -29.31
N ASN A 6 -61.19 -6.06 -28.28
CA ASN A 6 -60.94 -5.66 -26.91
C ASN A 6 -59.76 -6.41 -26.27
N LEU A 7 -59.43 -7.62 -26.74
CA LEU A 7 -58.30 -8.40 -26.23
C LEU A 7 -56.94 -7.76 -26.56
N HIS A 8 -56.80 -7.22 -27.79
CA HIS A 8 -55.53 -6.54 -28.15
C HIS A 8 -55.26 -5.22 -27.40
N LYS A 9 -56.32 -4.55 -26.92
CA LYS A 9 -56.14 -3.33 -26.09
C LYS A 9 -55.69 -3.65 -24.67
N ASP A 10 -56.18 -4.74 -24.12
CA ASP A 10 -55.78 -5.17 -22.77
C ASP A 10 -54.34 -5.69 -22.75
N GLU A 11 -53.90 -6.43 -23.78
CA GLU A 11 -52.52 -6.93 -23.92
C GLU A 11 -51.51 -5.75 -24.09
N SER A 12 -51.86 -4.74 -24.87
CA SER A 12 -50.99 -3.56 -25.03
C SER A 12 -50.88 -2.73 -23.75
N GLY A 13 -51.93 -2.67 -22.94
CA GLY A 13 -51.91 -2.02 -21.63
C GLY A 13 -51.02 -2.78 -20.62
N MET A 14 -51.08 -4.09 -20.63
CA MET A 14 -50.30 -4.95 -19.77
C MET A 14 -48.79 -4.86 -20.12
N ALA A 15 -48.44 -4.84 -21.40
CA ALA A 15 -47.05 -4.67 -21.85
C ALA A 15 -46.45 -3.34 -21.45
N VAL A 16 -47.25 -2.25 -21.45
CA VAL A 16 -46.76 -0.93 -20.98
C VAL A 16 -46.49 -0.93 -19.47
N VAL A 17 -47.36 -1.58 -18.68
CA VAL A 17 -47.15 -1.70 -17.23
C VAL A 17 -45.91 -2.55 -16.91
N GLU A 18 -45.73 -3.65 -17.62
CA GLU A 18 -44.56 -4.51 -17.48
C GLU A 18 -43.27 -3.75 -17.82
N ALA A 19 -43.25 -3.04 -18.95
CA ALA A 19 -42.10 -2.21 -19.33
C ALA A 19 -41.80 -1.08 -18.31
N ALA A 20 -42.85 -0.47 -17.74
CA ALA A 20 -42.71 0.59 -16.74
C ALA A 20 -42.08 0.09 -15.43
N ILE A 21 -42.19 -1.19 -15.11
CA ILE A 21 -41.55 -1.81 -13.93
C ILE A 21 -40.16 -2.30 -14.27
N ILE A 22 -39.99 -2.95 -15.43
CA ILE A 22 -38.69 -3.55 -15.83
C ILE A 22 -37.64 -2.48 -16.14
N LEU A 23 -38.02 -1.37 -16.77
CA LEU A 23 -37.04 -0.34 -17.19
C LEU A 23 -36.32 0.31 -16.02
N PRO A 24 -36.99 0.78 -14.92
CA PRO A 24 -36.26 1.28 -13.75
C PRO A 24 -35.35 0.22 -13.12
N LEU A 25 -35.79 -1.04 -13.07
CA LEU A 25 -34.95 -2.11 -12.50
C LEU A 25 -33.68 -2.34 -13.33
N CYS A 26 -33.79 -2.33 -14.67
CA CYS A 26 -32.63 -2.43 -15.55
C CYS A 26 -31.66 -1.25 -15.37
N ILE A 27 -32.18 -0.03 -15.24
CA ILE A 27 -31.35 1.16 -14.99
C ILE A 27 -30.57 1.02 -13.67
N ILE A 28 -31.25 0.58 -12.61
CA ILE A 28 -30.61 0.37 -11.30
C ILE A 28 -29.50 -0.70 -11.40
N MET A 29 -29.76 -1.82 -12.11
CA MET A 29 -28.73 -2.85 -12.33
C MET A 29 -27.52 -2.32 -13.07
N VAL A 30 -27.71 -1.53 -14.14
CA VAL A 30 -26.60 -0.93 -14.89
C VAL A 30 -25.81 0.01 -14.02
N ILE A 31 -26.45 0.85 -13.21
CA ILE A 31 -25.79 1.74 -12.26
C ILE A 31 -25.00 0.94 -11.24
N ALA A 32 -25.55 -0.13 -10.68
CA ALA A 32 -24.87 -0.97 -9.70
C ALA A 32 -23.60 -1.62 -10.27
N VAL A 33 -23.66 -2.17 -11.50
CA VAL A 33 -22.50 -2.74 -12.19
C VAL A 33 -21.44 -1.66 -12.46
N TYR A 34 -21.85 -0.48 -12.88
CA TYR A 34 -20.95 0.64 -13.12
C TYR A 34 -20.20 1.06 -11.84
N TYR A 35 -20.91 1.18 -10.70
CA TYR A 35 -20.28 1.48 -9.43
C TYR A 35 -19.34 0.37 -8.98
N ALA A 36 -19.71 -0.89 -9.15
CA ALA A 36 -18.84 -2.02 -8.83
C ALA A 36 -17.51 -1.93 -9.59
N ALA A 37 -17.55 -1.62 -10.88
CA ALA A 37 -16.36 -1.44 -11.72
C ALA A 37 -15.49 -0.27 -11.22
N ILE A 38 -16.09 0.86 -10.85
CA ILE A 38 -15.36 2.03 -10.30
C ILE A 38 -14.70 1.68 -8.97
N PHE A 39 -15.39 0.99 -8.06
CA PHE A 39 -14.82 0.58 -6.78
C PHE A 39 -13.65 -0.37 -6.95
N MET A 40 -13.74 -1.34 -7.86
CA MET A 40 -12.62 -2.23 -8.18
C MET A 40 -11.42 -1.46 -8.73
N ALA A 41 -11.65 -0.50 -9.63
CA ALA A 41 -10.59 0.34 -10.17
C ALA A 41 -9.95 1.22 -9.08
N GLN A 42 -10.76 1.79 -8.19
CA GLN A 42 -10.28 2.60 -7.06
C GLN A 42 -9.44 1.77 -6.09
N GLN A 43 -9.89 0.55 -5.77
CA GLN A 43 -9.14 -0.37 -4.91
C GLN A 43 -7.80 -0.76 -5.55
N ALA A 44 -7.80 -1.07 -6.85
CA ALA A 44 -6.57 -1.39 -7.57
C ALA A 44 -5.59 -0.21 -7.58
N ASN A 45 -6.07 1.01 -7.79
CA ASN A 45 -5.26 2.23 -7.74
C ASN A 45 -4.70 2.48 -6.34
N LEU A 46 -5.51 2.32 -5.28
CA LEU A 46 -5.06 2.46 -3.90
C LEU A 46 -3.95 1.46 -3.58
N GLN A 47 -4.13 0.19 -3.99
CA GLN A 47 -3.15 -0.86 -3.80
C GLN A 47 -1.84 -0.58 -4.57
N ALA A 48 -1.94 -0.15 -5.84
CA ALA A 48 -0.79 0.20 -6.66
C ALA A 48 0.00 1.38 -6.07
N ASN A 49 -0.70 2.46 -5.68
CA ASN A 49 -0.07 3.63 -5.07
C ASN A 49 0.61 3.28 -3.74
N LEU A 50 -0.02 2.42 -2.92
CA LEU A 50 0.57 1.97 -1.67
C LEU A 50 1.83 1.13 -1.92
N GLN A 51 1.79 0.18 -2.86
CA GLN A 51 2.95 -0.64 -3.22
C GLN A 51 4.09 0.21 -3.77
N ASN A 52 3.81 1.13 -4.69
CA ASN A 52 4.81 2.03 -5.25
C ASN A 52 5.44 2.92 -4.18
N SER A 53 4.64 3.45 -3.26
CA SER A 53 5.13 4.27 -2.15
C SER A 53 6.05 3.48 -1.22
N VAL A 54 5.70 2.24 -0.93
CA VAL A 54 6.50 1.36 -0.06
C VAL A 54 7.81 0.95 -0.74
N VAL A 55 7.78 0.64 -2.05
CA VAL A 55 8.98 0.34 -2.84
C VAL A 55 9.90 1.55 -2.92
N TYR A 56 9.35 2.73 -3.19
CA TYR A 56 10.13 3.97 -3.21
C TYR A 56 10.76 4.24 -1.85
N PHE A 57 9.99 4.11 -0.77
CA PHE A 57 10.50 4.25 0.60
C PHE A 57 11.63 3.27 0.88
N LYS A 58 11.48 1.99 0.49
CA LYS A 58 12.55 0.99 0.61
C LYS A 58 13.82 1.46 -0.09
N ASN A 59 13.72 1.92 -1.33
CA ASN A 59 14.87 2.35 -2.11
C ASN A 59 15.59 3.53 -1.43
N VAL A 60 14.82 4.53 -0.98
CA VAL A 60 15.39 5.67 -0.26
C VAL A 60 16.01 5.26 1.08
N GLU A 61 15.38 4.37 1.81
CA GLU A 61 15.87 3.93 3.13
C GLU A 61 17.13 3.05 3.00
N SER A 62 17.22 2.24 1.95
CA SER A 62 18.41 1.42 1.67
C SER A 62 19.55 2.17 0.98
N ASP A 63 19.32 3.39 0.50
CA ASP A 63 20.35 4.23 -0.11
C ASP A 63 21.13 4.99 0.96
N ASN A 64 22.45 5.06 0.82
CA ASN A 64 23.33 5.71 1.78
C ASN A 64 23.36 7.24 1.63
N TYR A 65 22.95 7.77 0.46
CA TYR A 65 23.08 9.19 0.12
C TYR A 65 21.74 9.92 0.02
N VAL A 66 20.64 9.20 -0.12
CA VAL A 66 19.29 9.78 -0.30
C VAL A 66 18.51 9.70 0.99
N GLU A 67 17.97 10.83 1.45
CA GLU A 67 17.02 10.89 2.56
C GLU A 67 15.60 11.16 2.10
N LEU A 68 14.62 10.53 2.77
CA LEU A 68 13.23 10.86 2.59
C LEU A 68 12.95 12.26 3.15
N ASP A 69 12.66 13.22 2.27
CA ASP A 69 12.28 14.57 2.64
C ASP A 69 10.74 14.70 2.73
N SER A 70 10.26 15.51 3.66
CA SER A 70 8.84 15.87 3.77
C SER A 70 8.29 16.64 2.57
N ARG A 71 9.19 17.21 1.75
CA ARG A 71 8.85 17.95 0.52
C ARG A 71 8.86 17.10 -0.74
N MET A 72 9.23 15.82 -0.63
CA MET A 72 9.13 14.91 -1.76
C MET A 72 7.67 14.71 -2.14
N THR A 73 7.37 14.93 -3.41
CA THR A 73 6.04 14.75 -4.00
C THR A 73 6.15 13.98 -5.29
N TYR A 74 5.13 13.19 -5.59
CA TYR A 74 5.02 12.52 -6.87
C TYR A 74 4.34 13.43 -7.89
N ASP A 75 5.00 13.66 -9.01
CA ASP A 75 4.43 14.40 -10.14
C ASP A 75 3.78 13.43 -11.13
N HIS A 76 2.47 13.42 -11.14
CA HIS A 76 1.69 12.55 -12.02
C HIS A 76 1.83 12.89 -13.50
N ALA A 77 2.17 14.14 -13.84
CA ALA A 77 2.32 14.57 -15.23
C ALA A 77 3.60 14.03 -15.87
N SER A 78 4.68 13.99 -15.09
CA SER A 78 5.98 13.48 -15.56
C SER A 78 6.26 12.04 -15.15
N GLY A 79 5.45 11.46 -14.25
CA GLY A 79 5.67 10.13 -13.68
C GLY A 79 6.92 10.04 -12.78
N THR A 80 7.40 11.19 -12.26
CA THR A 80 8.66 11.28 -11.51
C THR A 80 8.44 11.82 -10.10
N VAL A 81 9.39 11.51 -9.21
CA VAL A 81 9.42 12.09 -7.87
C VAL A 81 10.19 13.40 -7.91
N LYS A 82 9.56 14.48 -7.48
CA LYS A 82 10.20 15.78 -7.26
C LYS A 82 10.70 15.84 -5.82
N ALA A 83 12.02 15.99 -5.66
CA ALA A 83 12.67 16.26 -4.39
C ALA A 83 13.15 17.71 -4.37
N ASN A 84 12.83 18.44 -3.29
CA ASN A 84 13.24 19.84 -3.16
C ASN A 84 14.62 20.01 -2.49
N SER A 85 15.26 18.94 -2.06
CA SER A 85 16.62 18.98 -1.50
C SER A 85 17.64 18.54 -2.54
N ALA A 86 18.72 19.31 -2.66
CA ALA A 86 19.90 18.85 -3.37
C ALA A 86 20.43 17.58 -2.68
N ILE A 87 20.58 16.49 -3.42
CA ILE A 87 21.25 15.30 -2.95
C ILE A 87 22.73 15.65 -2.86
N THR A 88 23.25 15.80 -1.63
CA THR A 88 24.69 16.01 -1.42
C THR A 88 25.34 14.66 -1.24
N MET A 89 26.21 14.27 -2.16
CA MET A 89 27.03 13.06 -2.05
C MET A 89 28.16 13.18 -1.01
N GLU A 90 28.33 14.35 -0.40
CA GLU A 90 29.47 14.64 0.49
C GLU A 90 29.37 14.00 1.87
N THR A 91 28.16 13.74 2.35
CA THR A 91 27.95 13.13 3.66
C THR A 91 27.01 11.94 3.53
N PRO A 92 27.53 10.71 3.61
CA PRO A 92 26.69 9.53 3.58
C PRO A 92 25.77 9.48 4.80
N LYS A 93 24.55 9.03 4.60
CA LYS A 93 23.50 8.88 5.61
C LYS A 93 23.95 8.00 6.80
N TYR A 94 24.80 7.04 6.52
CA TYR A 94 25.33 6.08 7.48
C TYR A 94 26.81 6.34 7.76
N MET A 95 27.08 7.37 8.55
CA MET A 95 28.45 7.65 9.01
C MET A 95 28.88 6.74 10.19
N PHE A 96 27.90 6.18 10.92
CA PHE A 96 28.19 5.39 12.11
C PHE A 96 27.75 3.94 11.89
N PRO A 97 28.63 2.96 12.14
CA PRO A 97 28.24 1.57 12.18
C PRO A 97 27.16 1.34 13.24
N TYR A 98 26.32 0.32 13.03
CA TYR A 98 25.26 -0.08 13.98
C TYR A 98 24.10 0.91 14.18
N ARG A 99 24.01 1.95 13.37
CA ARG A 99 22.98 2.99 13.49
C ARG A 99 21.58 2.40 13.56
N SER A 100 21.27 1.43 12.73
CA SER A 100 19.93 0.86 12.65
C SER A 100 19.59 -0.10 13.78
N VAL A 101 20.58 -0.65 14.47
CA VAL A 101 20.35 -1.49 15.66
C VAL A 101 19.65 -0.66 16.74
N PHE A 102 20.02 0.61 16.88
CA PHE A 102 19.50 1.52 17.88
C PHE A 102 18.46 2.50 17.35
N SER A 103 18.27 2.58 16.02
CA SER A 103 17.32 3.51 15.43
C SER A 103 15.90 3.00 15.57
N LYS A 104 15.04 3.81 16.17
CA LYS A 104 13.61 3.56 16.20
C LYS A 104 12.95 4.29 15.04
N TRP A 105 11.94 3.66 14.44
CA TRP A 105 11.01 4.33 13.55
C TRP A 105 10.35 5.50 14.29
N ASN A 106 10.75 6.71 13.97
CA ASN A 106 10.26 7.92 14.65
C ASN A 106 9.06 8.54 13.92
N GLY A 107 8.36 9.44 14.62
CA GLY A 107 7.19 10.14 14.07
C GLY A 107 7.51 10.98 12.82
N GLY A 108 8.73 11.51 12.73
CA GLY A 108 9.17 12.29 11.56
C GLY A 108 9.19 11.48 10.28
N VAL A 109 9.74 10.27 10.30
CA VAL A 109 9.77 9.37 9.14
C VAL A 109 8.36 8.94 8.74
N LYS A 110 7.51 8.64 9.72
CA LYS A 110 6.09 8.32 9.48
C LYS A 110 5.37 9.45 8.75
N ASN A 111 5.57 10.68 9.20
CA ASN A 111 4.92 11.84 8.58
C ASN A 111 5.44 12.07 7.15
N LYS A 112 6.74 11.91 6.91
CA LYS A 112 7.33 12.00 5.57
C LYS A 112 6.73 10.95 4.64
N PHE A 113 6.65 9.69 5.08
CA PHE A 113 6.02 8.61 4.32
C PHE A 113 4.55 8.91 4.02
N THR A 114 3.79 9.35 5.03
CA THR A 114 2.37 9.67 4.88
C THR A 114 2.15 10.79 3.87
N SER A 115 2.96 11.85 3.90
CA SER A 115 2.88 12.95 2.95
C SER A 115 3.20 12.50 1.53
N PHE A 116 4.23 11.67 1.37
CA PHE A 116 4.59 11.11 0.07
C PHE A 116 3.49 10.20 -0.49
N PHE A 117 2.96 9.28 0.31
CA PHE A 117 1.86 8.40 -0.08
C PHE A 117 0.62 9.21 -0.51
N ARG A 118 0.26 10.24 0.26
CA ARG A 118 -0.87 11.12 -0.11
C ARG A 118 -0.64 11.82 -1.45
N SER A 119 0.58 12.24 -1.74
CA SER A 119 0.90 12.82 -3.06
C SER A 119 0.74 11.83 -4.20
N MET A 120 1.08 10.54 -3.97
CA MET A 120 0.85 9.48 -4.95
C MET A 120 -0.64 9.21 -5.21
N CYS A 121 -1.48 9.42 -4.20
CA CYS A 121 -2.93 9.23 -4.31
C CYS A 121 -3.68 10.41 -4.95
N GLY A 122 -3.01 11.53 -5.28
CA GLY A 122 -3.64 12.79 -5.68
C GLY A 122 -4.47 12.78 -6.97
N HIS A 123 -4.42 11.72 -7.78
CA HIS A 123 -5.16 11.58 -9.03
C HIS A 123 -6.00 10.30 -9.11
N MET A 124 -6.53 9.87 -7.99
CA MET A 124 -7.48 8.76 -7.95
C MET A 124 -8.88 9.25 -8.35
N PHE A 125 -9.76 8.35 -8.80
CA PHE A 125 -11.10 8.69 -9.29
C PHE A 125 -11.96 9.41 -8.23
N PHE A 126 -11.95 8.89 -7.01
CA PHE A 126 -12.57 9.59 -5.88
C PHE A 126 -11.51 10.43 -5.20
N ASP A 127 -11.87 11.67 -4.87
CA ASP A 127 -10.98 12.58 -4.15
C ASP A 127 -10.46 11.93 -2.88
N THR A 128 -9.17 12.07 -2.72
CA THR A 128 -8.42 11.34 -1.71
C THR A 128 -8.19 12.14 -0.44
N GLY A 129 -8.50 13.41 -0.42
CA GLY A 129 -8.36 14.33 0.70
C GLY A 129 -8.12 13.69 2.07
N ASP A 130 -8.95 14.01 3.03
CA ASP A 130 -8.88 13.40 4.39
C ASP A 130 -9.53 12.01 4.51
N ASN A 131 -10.10 11.49 3.42
CA ASN A 131 -10.82 10.21 3.42
C ASN A 131 -9.89 8.98 3.43
N ILE A 132 -8.58 9.16 3.21
CA ILE A 132 -7.60 8.09 3.35
C ILE A 132 -7.02 8.08 4.76
N LYS A 133 -7.29 7.00 5.47
CA LYS A 133 -6.66 6.69 6.75
C LYS A 133 -5.49 5.76 6.51
N LEU A 134 -4.29 6.23 6.82
CA LEU A 134 -3.11 5.38 6.83
C LEU A 134 -2.92 4.86 8.25
N THR A 135 -3.00 3.54 8.42
CA THR A 135 -2.59 2.93 9.68
C THR A 135 -1.10 3.12 9.82
N VAL A 136 -0.71 3.66 10.96
CA VAL A 136 0.67 4.02 11.27
C VAL A 136 1.62 2.90 10.81
N PRO A 137 2.52 3.18 9.87
CA PRO A 137 3.44 2.16 9.41
C PRO A 137 4.21 1.59 10.59
N SER A 138 4.19 0.27 10.74
CA SER A 138 5.04 -0.41 11.71
C SER A 138 6.27 -0.92 10.97
N MET A 139 7.44 -0.53 11.46
CA MET A 139 8.69 -1.12 11.00
C MET A 139 9.25 -1.98 12.11
N ASN A 140 9.24 -3.27 11.89
CA ASN A 140 9.84 -4.23 12.81
C ASN A 140 11.33 -4.36 12.45
N ASN A 141 12.17 -4.05 13.42
CA ASN A 141 13.61 -4.21 13.30
C ASN A 141 14.00 -5.57 13.90
N TYR A 142 14.52 -6.44 13.06
CA TYR A 142 15.02 -7.78 13.44
C TYR A 142 16.54 -7.83 13.55
N ILE A 143 17.21 -6.67 13.75
CA ILE A 143 18.66 -6.50 13.80
C ILE A 143 19.30 -6.68 12.41
N VAL A 144 19.00 -7.78 11.73
CA VAL A 144 19.56 -8.15 10.42
C VAL A 144 18.81 -7.49 9.27
N TYR A 145 17.50 -7.34 9.40
CA TYR A 145 16.66 -6.70 8.40
C TYR A 145 15.49 -5.97 9.06
N LYS A 146 14.95 -5.00 8.37
CA LYS A 146 13.74 -4.28 8.79
C LYS A 146 12.57 -4.68 7.91
N CYS A 147 11.39 -4.86 8.48
CA CYS A 147 10.18 -5.16 7.75
C CYS A 147 9.18 -4.03 7.92
N LEU A 148 8.84 -3.37 6.81
CA LEU A 148 7.82 -2.34 6.76
C LEU A 148 6.47 -2.96 6.38
N THR A 149 5.47 -2.75 7.22
CA THR A 149 4.08 -3.15 6.93
C THR A 149 3.20 -1.91 7.04
N VAL A 150 2.42 -1.66 5.99
CA VAL A 150 1.55 -0.48 5.87
C VAL A 150 0.16 -0.93 5.46
N HIS A 151 -0.85 -0.33 6.07
CA HIS A 151 -2.25 -0.52 5.71
C HIS A 151 -2.87 0.85 5.43
N ALA A 152 -3.62 0.94 4.35
CA ALA A 152 -4.39 2.12 4.00
C ALA A 152 -5.87 1.74 3.85
N THR A 153 -6.76 2.58 4.37
CA THR A 153 -8.20 2.44 4.18
C THR A 153 -8.76 3.75 3.65
N GLN A 154 -9.67 3.65 2.71
CA GLN A 154 -10.37 4.80 2.13
C GLN A 154 -11.87 4.57 2.21
N THR A 155 -12.59 5.55 2.75
CA THR A 155 -14.06 5.59 2.72
C THR A 155 -14.51 6.32 1.47
N VAL A 156 -15.31 5.64 0.65
CA VAL A 156 -15.80 6.17 -0.62
C VAL A 156 -17.31 6.30 -0.55
N LYS A 157 -17.81 7.48 -0.93
CA LYS A 157 -19.25 7.76 -1.05
C LYS A 157 -19.62 7.84 -2.53
N PRO A 158 -20.52 6.96 -3.02
CA PRO A 158 -21.04 7.08 -4.38
C PRO A 158 -21.85 8.38 -4.54
N ALA A 159 -21.77 8.99 -5.73
CA ALA A 159 -22.51 10.21 -6.03
C ALA A 159 -24.04 10.03 -6.01
N ILE A 160 -24.49 8.80 -6.30
CA ILE A 160 -25.90 8.41 -6.23
C ILE A 160 -26.04 7.42 -5.09
N SER A 161 -26.88 7.75 -4.10
CA SER A 161 -27.18 6.81 -3.02
C SER A 161 -27.93 5.59 -3.56
N LEU A 162 -27.41 4.42 -3.26
CA LEU A 162 -28.03 3.14 -3.59
C LEU A 162 -28.80 2.55 -2.39
N ALA A 163 -29.03 3.36 -1.34
CA ALA A 163 -29.78 2.95 -0.15
C ALA A 163 -31.21 2.45 -0.50
N MET A 164 -31.81 3.00 -1.56
CA MET A 164 -33.11 2.53 -2.06
C MET A 164 -33.12 1.04 -2.48
N VAL A 165 -31.94 0.50 -2.80
CA VAL A 165 -31.75 -0.90 -3.23
C VAL A 165 -31.13 -1.74 -2.10
N GLY A 166 -30.99 -1.17 -0.90
CA GLY A 166 -30.43 -1.86 0.27
C GLY A 166 -28.90 -1.92 0.27
N LEU A 167 -28.21 -1.14 -0.56
CA LEU A 167 -26.75 -1.01 -0.53
C LEU A 167 -26.32 0.10 0.43
N PRO A 168 -25.16 -0.02 1.08
CA PRO A 168 -24.68 1.01 1.99
C PRO A 168 -24.32 2.31 1.24
N ASP A 169 -24.49 3.45 1.92
CA ASP A 169 -24.14 4.78 1.38
C ASP A 169 -22.63 5.05 1.39
N GLU A 170 -21.86 4.25 2.12
CA GLU A 170 -20.41 4.37 2.21
C GLU A 170 -19.77 3.00 2.04
N PHE A 171 -18.71 2.95 1.25
CA PHE A 171 -17.92 1.76 1.04
C PHE A 171 -16.51 1.99 1.56
N GLU A 172 -15.99 1.02 2.29
CA GLU A 172 -14.61 1.03 2.74
C GLU A 172 -13.77 0.13 1.83
N ILE A 173 -12.76 0.72 1.20
CA ILE A 173 -11.74 0.00 0.44
C ILE A 173 -10.45 -0.01 1.22
N SER A 174 -9.76 -1.14 1.22
CA SER A 174 -8.51 -1.32 1.96
C SER A 174 -7.40 -1.83 1.07
N ALA A 175 -6.19 -1.41 1.37
CA ALA A 175 -4.96 -1.86 0.73
C ALA A 175 -3.92 -2.17 1.79
N SER A 176 -3.05 -3.14 1.51
CA SER A 176 -1.93 -3.47 2.40
C SER A 176 -0.69 -3.75 1.58
N ALA A 177 0.46 -3.32 2.12
CA ALA A 177 1.75 -3.59 1.53
C ALA A 177 2.76 -3.95 2.61
N ARG A 178 3.62 -4.92 2.31
CA ARG A 178 4.72 -5.34 3.17
C ARG A 178 5.97 -5.48 2.34
N ILE A 179 7.08 -4.95 2.85
CA ILE A 179 8.37 -5.03 2.17
C ILE A 179 9.49 -5.17 3.20
N THR A 180 10.53 -5.90 2.83
CA THR A 180 11.75 -5.98 3.61
C THR A 180 12.71 -4.90 3.15
N VAL A 181 13.19 -4.10 4.10
CA VAL A 181 14.18 -3.05 3.87
C VAL A 181 15.53 -3.60 4.32
N THR A 182 16.44 -3.77 3.39
CA THR A 182 17.81 -4.22 3.63
C THR A 182 18.77 -3.25 2.97
N ASN A 183 19.79 -2.84 3.71
CA ASN A 183 20.96 -2.16 3.18
C ASN A 183 22.14 -3.12 3.34
N PRO A 184 22.86 -3.50 2.25
CA PRO A 184 23.95 -4.46 2.33
C PRO A 184 25.06 -4.04 3.31
N ASP A 185 25.43 -2.77 3.30
CA ASP A 185 26.47 -2.26 4.19
C ASP A 185 26.04 -2.31 5.65
N GLU A 186 24.79 -1.92 5.93
CA GLU A 186 24.19 -1.99 7.25
C GLU A 186 24.06 -3.45 7.74
N LEU A 187 23.74 -4.36 6.83
CA LEU A 187 23.64 -5.78 7.13
C LEU A 187 24.97 -6.35 7.62
N ILE A 188 26.08 -6.02 6.93
CA ILE A 188 27.42 -6.46 7.31
C ILE A 188 27.77 -5.93 8.71
N HIS A 189 27.60 -4.63 8.93
CA HIS A 189 27.87 -4.02 10.24
C HIS A 189 27.02 -4.58 11.38
N ASN A 190 25.75 -4.89 11.10
CA ASN A 190 24.87 -5.48 12.11
C ASN A 190 25.25 -6.93 12.44
N ILE A 191 25.74 -7.69 11.46
CA ILE A 191 26.25 -9.05 11.68
C ILE A 191 27.51 -9.00 12.51
N ASP A 192 28.47 -8.12 12.17
CA ASP A 192 29.70 -7.92 12.93
C ASP A 192 29.37 -7.56 14.39
N PHE A 193 28.43 -6.63 14.61
CA PHE A 193 27.99 -6.26 15.95
C PHE A 193 27.43 -7.45 16.76
N VAL A 194 26.63 -8.30 16.12
CA VAL A 194 26.09 -9.50 16.79
C VAL A 194 27.23 -10.46 17.14
N ILE A 195 28.21 -10.62 16.25
CA ILE A 195 29.39 -11.47 16.50
C ILE A 195 30.20 -10.91 17.68
N ASP A 196 30.52 -9.61 17.69
CA ASP A 196 31.27 -8.96 18.74
C ASP A 196 30.59 -9.12 20.12
N ILE A 197 29.26 -8.91 20.18
CA ILE A 197 28.50 -9.14 21.43
C ILE A 197 28.58 -10.62 21.88
N LEU A 198 28.57 -11.54 20.93
CA LEU A 198 28.64 -12.97 21.25
C LEU A 198 30.03 -13.39 21.72
N GLU A 199 31.11 -12.79 21.19
CA GLU A 199 32.48 -13.03 21.60
C GLU A 199 32.80 -12.46 23.00
N ASP A 200 32.32 -11.25 23.30
CA ASP A 200 32.57 -10.55 24.59
C ASP A 200 31.75 -11.12 25.76
N THR A 201 30.63 -11.75 25.49
CA THR A 201 29.82 -12.41 26.51
C THR A 201 30.20 -13.88 26.61
N LYS A 202 30.47 -14.40 27.82
CA LYS A 202 30.66 -15.84 28.14
C LYS A 202 29.48 -16.74 27.66
N LEU A 203 28.69 -16.28 26.76
CA LEU A 203 27.63 -16.95 26.00
C LEU A 203 28.16 -17.78 24.82
N GLY A 204 29.48 -17.91 24.69
CA GLY A 204 30.13 -18.64 23.58
C GLY A 204 29.68 -20.11 23.41
N GLN A 205 29.01 -20.70 24.40
CA GLN A 205 28.40 -22.03 24.24
C GLN A 205 27.00 -21.97 23.61
N MET A 206 26.25 -20.87 23.76
CA MET A 206 24.98 -20.65 23.05
C MET A 206 25.21 -20.04 21.66
N ALA A 207 26.37 -19.42 21.41
CA ALA A 207 26.74 -18.82 20.14
C ALA A 207 26.84 -19.84 18.99
N GLY A 208 27.22 -21.07 19.27
CA GLY A 208 27.27 -22.12 18.27
C GLY A 208 25.90 -22.46 17.66
N GLU A 209 24.83 -22.42 18.45
CA GLU A 209 23.47 -22.66 17.95
C GLU A 209 22.91 -21.44 17.19
N LEU A 210 23.23 -20.22 17.65
CA LEU A 210 22.80 -18.98 16.98
C LEU A 210 23.58 -18.75 15.68
N ALA A 211 24.89 -18.99 15.65
CA ALA A 211 25.70 -18.93 14.45
C ALA A 211 25.23 -19.96 13.41
N GLY A 212 24.89 -21.17 13.84
CA GLY A 212 24.28 -22.19 12.98
C GLY A 212 22.95 -21.74 12.37
N LYS A 213 22.09 -21.08 13.16
CA LYS A 213 20.81 -20.54 12.67
C LYS A 213 20.99 -19.33 11.74
N VAL A 214 21.97 -18.46 12.01
CA VAL A 214 22.31 -17.33 11.14
C VAL A 214 22.88 -17.85 9.81
N GLN A 215 23.73 -18.86 9.86
CA GLN A 215 24.29 -19.50 8.67
C GLN A 215 23.23 -20.27 7.87
N GLU A 216 22.29 -20.92 8.52
CA GLU A 216 21.13 -21.56 7.88
C GLU A 216 20.19 -20.51 7.22
N LEU A 217 19.96 -19.39 7.88
CA LEU A 217 19.22 -18.25 7.32
C LEU A 217 19.95 -17.65 6.11
N TYR A 218 21.27 -17.49 6.21
CA TYR A 218 22.08 -16.99 5.10
C TYR A 218 22.06 -17.95 3.90
N GLN A 219 22.16 -19.26 4.13
CA GLN A 219 22.04 -20.25 3.05
C GLN A 219 20.65 -20.33 2.46
N LYS A 220 19.60 -20.18 3.26
CA LYS A 220 18.23 -20.07 2.74
C LYS A 220 18.02 -18.79 1.91
N PHE A 221 18.66 -17.70 2.30
CA PHE A 221 18.62 -16.44 1.53
C PHE A 221 19.39 -16.56 0.21
N THR A 222 20.58 -17.14 0.21
CA THR A 222 21.37 -17.34 -1.01
C THR A 222 20.77 -18.41 -1.92
N GLY A 223 20.12 -19.44 -1.38
CA GLY A 223 19.42 -20.47 -2.17
C GLY A 223 18.15 -19.95 -2.85
N LEU A 224 17.51 -18.90 -2.32
CA LEU A 224 16.35 -18.25 -2.94
C LEU A 224 16.72 -17.34 -4.13
N TRP A 225 18.00 -16.99 -4.28
CA TRP A 225 18.50 -16.08 -5.35
C TRP A 225 19.44 -16.78 -6.32
N GLY A 226 19.71 -18.08 -6.12
CA GLY A 226 20.70 -18.85 -6.88
C GLY A 226 20.14 -19.75 -7.99
N ASP A 227 18.84 -19.88 -8.13
CA ASP A 227 18.20 -20.68 -9.19
C ASP A 227 17.41 -19.76 -10.13
N ASN A 228 18.12 -19.05 -11.01
CA ASN A 228 17.62 -18.58 -12.32
C ASN A 228 18.81 -18.41 -13.27
#